data_787bc1ccd1d7adfdfe724e016884304a
#
_entry.id   787bc1ccd1d7adfdfe724e016884304a
#
_cell.length_a   1.000
_cell.length_b   1.000
_cell.length_c   1.000
_cell.angle_alpha   90.00
_cell.angle_beta   90.00
_cell.angle_gamma   90.00
#
_symmetry.space_group_name_H-M   'P 1'
#
loop_
_entity.id
_entity.type
_entity.pdbx_description
1 polymer ?
#
loop_
_entity_poly.entity_id
_entity_poly.type
_entity_poly.pdbx_seq_one_letter_code
_entity_poly.pdbx_strand_id
1 'polypeptide(L)'
;HRTGPKRAVASGTITPKAMLVAALVTLGVACAVGCTLICYGGWILLPAGVIIALFALAYSAGPYPLSCHGLGDLTVFVFFGLIAVDLTYFIQAGTVETMVWLGSAGVGLLSVNILLVNNYRDMENDAKANKVTTVVMFGRQWADLSNLVNGIAAVWLASYDKPAIALSLIP
;
A
#
# COMPACT_ATOMS: atom_id res chain seq x y z
N HIS A 1 -0.66 10.69 -22.42
CA HIS A 1 -1.14 9.42 -22.99
C HIS A 1 -0.75 8.27 -22.06
N ARG A 2 -1.71 7.78 -21.29
CA ARG A 2 -1.51 6.62 -20.41
C ARG A 2 -1.51 5.36 -21.27
N THR A 3 -0.56 4.45 -21.09
CA THR A 3 -0.44 3.18 -21.80
C THR A 3 -1.43 2.09 -21.33
N GLY A 4 -2.14 2.34 -20.22
CA GLY A 4 -3.18 1.45 -19.69
C GLY A 4 -4.61 1.87 -20.04
N PRO A 5 -5.64 1.07 -19.67
CA PRO A 5 -7.04 1.39 -19.94
C PRO A 5 -7.42 2.76 -19.36
N LYS A 6 -8.26 3.49 -20.09
CA LYS A 6 -8.74 4.81 -19.63
C LYS A 6 -9.53 4.66 -18.33
N ARG A 7 -9.28 5.56 -17.36
CA ARG A 7 -10.09 5.60 -16.12
C ARG A 7 -11.54 5.93 -16.46
N ALA A 8 -12.50 5.32 -15.77
CA ALA A 8 -13.94 5.46 -16.04
C ALA A 8 -14.42 6.93 -16.06
N VAL A 9 -13.88 7.79 -15.21
CA VAL A 9 -14.18 9.24 -15.25
C VAL A 9 -13.56 9.91 -16.47
N ALA A 10 -12.32 9.57 -16.82
CA ALA A 10 -11.62 10.17 -17.97
C ALA A 10 -12.16 9.69 -19.32
N SER A 11 -12.82 8.51 -19.36
CA SER A 11 -13.53 8.01 -20.54
C SER A 11 -14.97 8.56 -20.66
N GLY A 12 -15.44 9.29 -19.64
CA GLY A 12 -16.83 9.77 -19.60
C GLY A 12 -17.86 8.70 -19.23
N THR A 13 -17.44 7.47 -18.93
CA THR A 13 -18.34 6.35 -18.58
C THR A 13 -19.06 6.60 -17.25
N ILE A 14 -18.39 7.29 -16.31
CA ILE A 14 -18.92 7.63 -14.99
C ILE A 14 -18.69 9.12 -14.74
N THR A 15 -19.70 9.83 -14.24
CA THR A 15 -19.55 11.24 -13.89
C THR A 15 -18.65 11.42 -12.66
N PRO A 16 -17.90 12.54 -12.53
CA PRO A 16 -17.08 12.81 -11.34
C PRO A 16 -17.88 12.78 -10.04
N LYS A 17 -19.12 13.28 -10.07
CA LYS A 17 -20.03 13.26 -8.91
C LYS A 17 -20.41 11.83 -8.50
N ALA A 18 -20.77 10.97 -9.46
CA ALA A 18 -21.10 9.57 -9.18
C ALA A 18 -19.90 8.82 -8.61
N MET A 19 -18.68 9.06 -9.12
CA MET A 19 -17.45 8.48 -8.60
C MET A 19 -17.18 8.94 -7.16
N LEU A 20 -17.34 10.24 -6.86
CA LEU A 20 -17.16 10.77 -5.51
C LEU A 20 -18.18 10.17 -4.53
N VAL A 21 -19.46 10.11 -4.91
CA VAL A 21 -20.50 9.50 -4.07
C VAL A 21 -20.19 8.03 -3.82
N ALA A 22 -19.83 7.27 -4.85
CA ALA A 22 -19.46 5.86 -4.69
C ALA A 22 -18.27 5.71 -3.74
N ALA A 23 -17.23 6.55 -3.85
CA ALA A 23 -16.07 6.51 -2.96
C ALA A 23 -16.46 6.82 -1.49
N LEU A 24 -17.29 7.84 -1.27
CA LEU A 24 -17.75 8.20 0.07
C LEU A 24 -18.66 7.12 0.70
N VAL A 25 -19.57 6.53 -0.10
CA VAL A 25 -20.40 5.42 0.37
C VAL A 25 -19.54 4.21 0.73
N THR A 26 -18.58 3.85 -0.13
CA THR A 26 -17.68 2.73 0.15
C THR A 26 -16.84 2.98 1.40
N LEU A 27 -16.32 4.18 1.57
CA LEU A 27 -15.59 4.57 2.78
C LEU A 27 -16.49 4.50 4.02
N GLY A 28 -17.73 5.00 3.95
CA GLY A 28 -18.69 4.92 5.04
C GLY A 28 -19.02 3.48 5.45
N VAL A 29 -19.25 2.60 4.47
CA VAL A 29 -19.46 1.16 4.71
C VAL A 29 -18.22 0.53 5.35
N ALA A 30 -17.03 0.82 4.83
CA ALA A 30 -15.77 0.31 5.40
C ALA A 30 -15.57 0.77 6.85
N CYS A 31 -15.88 2.04 7.17
CA CYS A 31 -15.83 2.55 8.54
C CYS A 31 -16.87 1.85 9.44
N ALA A 32 -18.10 1.64 8.97
CA ALA A 32 -19.14 0.96 9.74
C ALA A 32 -18.75 -0.49 10.05
N VAL A 33 -18.23 -1.22 9.07
CA VAL A 33 -17.68 -2.58 9.25
C VAL A 33 -16.47 -2.54 10.18
N GLY A 34 -15.55 -1.58 10.01
CA GLY A 34 -14.39 -1.40 10.87
C GLY A 34 -14.76 -1.17 12.33
N CYS A 35 -15.84 -0.41 12.60
CA CYS A 35 -16.33 -0.19 13.95
C CYS A 35 -16.80 -1.49 14.66
N THR A 36 -17.28 -2.49 13.91
CA THR A 36 -17.65 -3.78 14.51
C THR A 36 -16.44 -4.54 15.06
N LEU A 37 -15.25 -4.30 14.49
CA LEU A 37 -14.00 -4.94 14.94
C LEU A 37 -13.56 -4.46 16.32
N ILE A 38 -14.07 -3.31 16.80
CA ILE A 38 -13.80 -2.80 18.15
C ILE A 38 -14.28 -3.80 19.23
N CYS A 39 -15.34 -4.56 18.93
CA CYS A 39 -15.84 -5.60 19.83
C CYS A 39 -14.82 -6.73 20.04
N TYR A 40 -13.90 -6.94 19.10
CA TYR A 40 -12.89 -8.00 19.15
C TYR A 40 -11.51 -7.49 19.55
N GLY A 41 -11.06 -6.37 18.98
CA GLY A 41 -9.72 -5.81 19.19
C GLY A 41 -9.67 -4.63 20.19
N GLY A 42 -10.83 -4.24 20.75
CA GLY A 42 -10.91 -3.15 21.73
C GLY A 42 -10.82 -1.74 21.12
N TRP A 43 -10.92 -0.75 22.02
CA TRP A 43 -11.01 0.67 21.64
C TRP A 43 -9.77 1.22 20.92
N ILE A 44 -8.62 0.52 20.98
CA ILE A 44 -7.38 0.91 20.25
C ILE A 44 -7.59 0.92 18.72
N LEU A 45 -8.55 0.16 18.22
CA LEU A 45 -8.86 0.12 16.79
C LEU A 45 -9.51 1.41 16.28
N LEU A 46 -10.14 2.19 17.17
CA LEU A 46 -10.76 3.45 16.76
C LEU A 46 -9.72 4.49 16.29
N PRO A 47 -8.71 4.86 17.11
CA PRO A 47 -7.67 5.77 16.63
C PRO A 47 -6.88 5.18 15.44
N ALA A 48 -6.63 3.87 15.41
CA ALA A 48 -6.00 3.23 14.27
C ALA A 48 -6.82 3.40 12.99
N GLY A 49 -8.14 3.16 13.04
CA GLY A 49 -9.05 3.36 11.91
C GLY A 49 -9.11 4.81 11.44
N VAL A 50 -9.13 5.77 12.36
CA VAL A 50 -9.09 7.20 12.02
C VAL A 50 -7.78 7.55 11.30
N ILE A 51 -6.64 7.09 11.80
CA ILE A 51 -5.33 7.32 11.16
C ILE A 51 -5.32 6.72 9.75
N ILE A 52 -5.78 5.48 9.58
CA ILE A 52 -5.85 4.80 8.28
C ILE A 52 -6.72 5.61 7.30
N ALA A 53 -7.90 6.07 7.75
CA ALA A 53 -8.81 6.85 6.90
C ALA A 53 -8.19 8.20 6.49
N LEU A 54 -7.52 8.90 7.42
CA LEU A 54 -6.83 10.16 7.13
C LEU A 54 -5.70 9.96 6.12
N PHE A 55 -4.89 8.92 6.28
CA PHE A 55 -3.81 8.62 5.34
C PHE A 55 -4.32 8.14 3.98
N ALA A 56 -5.42 7.39 3.93
CA ALA A 56 -6.06 7.01 2.68
C ALA A 56 -6.53 8.24 1.88
N LEU A 57 -7.07 9.25 2.55
CA LEU A 57 -7.42 10.52 1.93
C LEU A 57 -6.17 11.31 1.53
N ALA A 58 -5.19 11.47 2.42
CA ALA A 58 -3.95 12.19 2.18
C ALA A 58 -3.10 11.55 1.06
N TYR A 59 -3.23 10.24 0.84
CA TYR A 59 -2.53 9.55 -0.23
C TYR A 59 -2.91 10.07 -1.62
N SER A 60 -4.20 10.33 -1.86
CA SER A 60 -4.75 10.66 -3.18
C SER A 60 -5.29 12.08 -3.28
N ALA A 61 -5.57 12.76 -2.18
CA ALA A 61 -6.28 14.03 -2.13
C ALA A 61 -5.58 15.06 -1.22
N GLY A 62 -6.03 16.32 -1.33
CA GLY A 62 -5.49 17.41 -0.52
C GLY A 62 -4.41 18.21 -1.24
N PRO A 63 -3.83 19.22 -0.56
CA PRO A 63 -2.85 20.12 -1.16
C PRO A 63 -1.48 19.44 -1.37
N TYR A 64 -1.21 18.33 -0.68
CA TYR A 64 0.04 17.58 -0.74
C TYR A 64 -0.22 16.06 -0.80
N PRO A 65 -0.71 15.53 -1.95
CA PRO A 65 -0.97 14.09 -2.06
C PRO A 65 0.33 13.28 -1.93
N LEU A 66 0.38 12.36 -0.97
CA LEU A 66 1.58 11.56 -0.68
C LEU A 66 2.06 10.75 -1.89
N SER A 67 1.11 10.26 -2.69
CA SER A 67 1.39 9.52 -3.93
C SER A 67 2.10 10.34 -5.01
N CYS A 68 2.09 11.67 -4.90
CA CYS A 68 2.68 12.59 -5.87
C CYS A 68 4.01 13.21 -5.40
N HIS A 69 4.46 12.93 -4.19
CA HIS A 69 5.61 13.57 -3.56
C HIS A 69 6.67 12.59 -3.07
N GLY A 70 6.82 11.44 -3.73
CA GLY A 70 7.84 10.44 -3.40
C GLY A 70 7.56 9.61 -2.14
N LEU A 71 6.44 9.87 -1.45
CA LEU A 71 6.06 9.17 -0.21
C LEU A 71 5.17 7.95 -0.45
N GLY A 72 4.85 7.65 -1.72
CA GLY A 72 3.96 6.55 -2.08
C GLY A 72 4.47 5.19 -1.60
N ASP A 73 5.75 4.89 -1.82
CA ASP A 73 6.36 3.61 -1.47
C ASP A 73 6.37 3.38 0.04
N LEU A 74 6.76 4.41 0.82
CA LEU A 74 6.73 4.36 2.27
C LEU A 74 5.30 4.15 2.81
N THR A 75 4.33 4.88 2.23
CA THR A 75 2.93 4.75 2.62
C THR A 75 2.40 3.34 2.35
N VAL A 76 2.72 2.79 1.17
CA VAL A 76 2.32 1.41 0.82
C VAL A 76 2.98 0.41 1.76
N PHE A 77 4.28 0.53 2.03
CA PHE A 77 4.99 -0.35 2.97
C PHE A 77 4.31 -0.38 4.35
N VAL A 78 4.01 0.80 4.90
CA VAL A 78 3.42 0.92 6.25
C VAL A 78 1.99 0.42 6.26
N PHE A 79 1.14 0.87 5.34
CA PHE A 79 -0.30 0.60 5.42
C PHE A 79 -0.70 -0.76 4.86
N PHE A 80 -0.08 -1.23 3.78
CA PHE A 80 -0.39 -2.54 3.20
C PHE A 80 0.45 -3.67 3.80
N GLY A 81 1.64 -3.36 4.33
CA GLY A 81 2.48 -4.29 5.07
C GLY A 81 2.12 -4.29 6.54
N LEU A 82 2.76 -3.40 7.29
CA LEU A 82 2.72 -3.42 8.76
C LEU A 82 1.30 -3.30 9.31
N ILE A 83 0.59 -2.23 9.00
CA ILE A 83 -0.72 -1.96 9.62
C ILE A 83 -1.75 -3.02 9.21
N ALA A 84 -1.86 -3.35 7.93
CA ALA A 84 -2.88 -4.30 7.47
C ALA A 84 -2.66 -5.69 8.06
N VAL A 85 -1.44 -6.20 8.05
CA VAL A 85 -1.12 -7.54 8.54
C VAL A 85 -1.18 -7.58 10.08
N ASP A 86 -0.49 -6.63 10.74
CA ASP A 86 -0.36 -6.67 12.20
C ASP A 86 -1.68 -6.41 12.91
N LEU A 87 -2.53 -5.47 12.42
CA LEU A 87 -3.86 -5.27 13.00
C LEU A 87 -4.78 -6.46 12.74
N THR A 88 -4.68 -7.09 11.57
CA THR A 88 -5.47 -8.29 11.27
C THR A 88 -5.11 -9.43 12.21
N TYR A 89 -3.84 -9.63 12.47
CA TYR A 89 -3.36 -10.63 13.43
C TYR A 89 -3.76 -10.26 14.87
N PHE A 90 -3.57 -9.00 15.26
CA PHE A 90 -3.90 -8.48 16.58
C PHE A 90 -5.37 -8.70 16.95
N ILE A 91 -6.30 -8.44 16.03
CA ILE A 91 -7.74 -8.65 16.27
C ILE A 91 -8.06 -10.12 16.59
N GLN A 92 -7.29 -11.06 16.04
CA GLN A 92 -7.52 -12.49 16.21
C GLN A 92 -6.76 -13.08 17.40
N ALA A 93 -5.53 -12.63 17.65
CA ALA A 93 -4.63 -13.20 18.64
C ALA A 93 -4.49 -12.36 19.91
N GLY A 94 -4.93 -11.10 19.90
CA GLY A 94 -4.80 -10.15 21.04
C GLY A 94 -3.39 -9.62 21.23
N THR A 95 -2.40 -10.11 20.52
CA THR A 95 -0.99 -9.69 20.57
C THR A 95 -0.39 -9.69 19.16
N VAL A 96 0.79 -9.10 18.98
CA VAL A 96 1.56 -9.20 17.72
C VAL A 96 2.94 -9.77 18.05
N GLU A 97 3.21 -10.96 17.54
CA GLU A 97 4.47 -11.66 17.75
C GLU A 97 5.56 -11.14 16.79
N THR A 98 6.84 -11.31 17.18
CA THR A 98 7.98 -10.89 16.36
C THR A 98 7.95 -11.47 14.94
N MET A 99 7.51 -12.71 14.79
CA MET A 99 7.42 -13.37 13.48
C MET A 99 6.36 -12.72 12.60
N VAL A 100 5.27 -12.20 13.18
CA VAL A 100 4.24 -11.47 12.44
C VAL A 100 4.80 -10.13 11.95
N TRP A 101 5.55 -9.41 12.77
CA TRP A 101 6.26 -8.19 12.38
C TRP A 101 7.22 -8.41 11.21
N LEU A 102 8.00 -9.49 11.23
CA LEU A 102 8.89 -9.83 10.13
C LEU A 102 8.11 -10.19 8.85
N GLY A 103 7.04 -10.97 8.99
CA GLY A 103 6.15 -11.32 7.88
C GLY A 103 5.44 -10.11 7.29
N SER A 104 4.94 -9.19 8.13
CA SER A 104 4.27 -7.97 7.69
C SER A 104 5.22 -7.03 6.95
N ALA A 105 6.47 -6.93 7.40
CA ALA A 105 7.52 -6.19 6.67
C ALA A 105 7.78 -6.82 5.29
N GLY A 106 7.85 -8.15 5.20
CA GLY A 106 7.96 -8.87 3.93
C GLY A 106 6.80 -8.57 2.97
N VAL A 107 5.55 -8.64 3.47
CA VAL A 107 4.35 -8.27 2.69
C VAL A 107 4.41 -6.81 2.25
N GLY A 108 4.87 -5.91 3.10
CA GLY A 108 5.06 -4.49 2.80
C GLY A 108 6.03 -4.28 1.64
N LEU A 109 7.20 -4.95 1.67
CA LEU A 109 8.20 -4.87 0.60
C LEU A 109 7.64 -5.39 -0.75
N LEU A 110 6.89 -6.49 -0.74
CA LEU A 110 6.25 -7.01 -1.95
C LEU A 110 5.15 -6.06 -2.47
N SER A 111 4.42 -5.42 -1.58
CA SER A 111 3.43 -4.40 -1.95
C SER A 111 4.08 -3.18 -2.60
N VAL A 112 5.25 -2.76 -2.09
CA VAL A 112 6.07 -1.70 -2.71
C VAL A 112 6.53 -2.13 -4.10
N ASN A 113 6.93 -3.39 -4.31
CA ASN A 113 7.31 -3.89 -5.62
C ASN A 113 6.18 -3.75 -6.65
N ILE A 114 4.94 -4.05 -6.27
CA ILE A 114 3.78 -3.83 -7.14
C ILE A 114 3.65 -2.34 -7.52
N LEU A 115 3.83 -1.44 -6.55
CA LEU A 115 3.78 0.00 -6.80
C LEU A 115 4.94 0.46 -7.69
N LEU A 116 6.17 -0.04 -7.46
CA LEU A 116 7.35 0.27 -8.26
C LEU A 116 7.14 -0.12 -9.74
N VAL A 117 6.60 -1.31 -10.01
CA VAL A 117 6.28 -1.76 -11.38
C VAL A 117 5.25 -0.83 -12.05
N ASN A 118 4.22 -0.41 -11.32
CA ASN A 118 3.25 0.55 -11.83
C ASN A 118 3.88 1.91 -12.14
N ASN A 119 4.68 2.44 -11.21
CA ASN A 119 5.38 3.72 -11.37
C ASN A 119 6.43 3.65 -12.49
N TYR A 120 7.12 2.51 -12.65
CA TYR A 120 8.06 2.25 -13.74
C TYR A 120 7.38 2.36 -15.12
N ARG A 121 6.23 1.69 -15.26
CA ARG A 121 5.44 1.75 -16.50
C ARG A 121 4.96 3.16 -16.82
N ASP A 122 4.52 3.89 -15.79
CA ASP A 122 3.87 5.19 -15.96
C ASP A 122 4.84 6.39 -15.78
N MET A 123 6.15 6.15 -15.62
CA MET A 123 7.19 7.14 -15.30
C MET A 123 7.13 8.41 -16.16
N GLU A 124 7.04 8.27 -17.48
CA GLU A 124 7.04 9.42 -18.39
C GLU A 124 5.74 10.24 -18.30
N ASN A 125 4.62 9.57 -18.05
CA ASN A 125 3.32 10.22 -17.87
C ASN A 125 3.22 10.89 -16.50
N ASP A 126 3.77 10.26 -15.47
CA ASP A 126 3.84 10.81 -14.12
C ASP A 126 4.70 12.07 -14.10
N ALA A 127 5.87 12.06 -14.75
CA ALA A 127 6.73 13.23 -14.88
C ALA A 127 6.03 14.40 -15.62
N LYS A 128 5.32 14.12 -16.72
CA LYS A 128 4.53 15.13 -17.46
C LYS A 128 3.38 15.71 -16.63
N ALA A 129 2.85 14.94 -15.69
CA ALA A 129 1.77 15.35 -14.79
C ALA A 129 2.29 16.00 -13.49
N ASN A 130 3.58 16.30 -13.39
CA ASN A 130 4.26 16.79 -12.17
C ASN A 130 4.04 15.87 -10.95
N LYS A 131 3.82 14.58 -11.18
CA LYS A 131 3.73 13.57 -10.14
C LYS A 131 5.13 13.01 -9.89
N VAL A 132 5.72 13.35 -8.76
CA VAL A 132 7.07 12.97 -8.37
C VAL A 132 7.00 11.66 -7.59
N THR A 133 7.14 10.53 -8.29
CA THR A 133 7.31 9.21 -7.67
C THR A 133 8.80 8.92 -7.45
N THR A 134 9.14 7.92 -6.64
CA THR A 134 10.54 7.50 -6.44
C THR A 134 11.19 7.08 -7.75
N VAL A 135 10.44 6.47 -8.67
CA VAL A 135 10.93 6.11 -10.00
C VAL A 135 11.20 7.34 -10.87
N VAL A 136 10.37 8.37 -10.77
CA VAL A 136 10.61 9.67 -11.45
C VAL A 136 11.85 10.35 -10.88
N MET A 137 12.07 10.26 -9.55
CA MET A 137 13.21 10.88 -8.86
C MET A 137 14.54 10.19 -9.16
N PHE A 138 14.58 8.87 -9.13
CA PHE A 138 15.83 8.09 -9.14
C PHE A 138 16.03 7.28 -10.43
N GLY A 139 15.02 7.22 -11.29
CA GLY A 139 15.09 6.54 -12.57
C GLY A 139 14.79 5.04 -12.54
N ARG A 140 14.76 4.43 -13.73
CA ARG A 140 14.37 3.03 -13.94
C ARG A 140 15.35 2.04 -13.31
N GLN A 141 16.66 2.29 -13.43
CA GLN A 141 17.68 1.40 -12.86
C GLN A 141 17.57 1.27 -11.34
N TRP A 142 17.24 2.37 -10.65
CA TRP A 142 16.95 2.34 -9.22
C TRP A 142 15.71 1.49 -8.92
N ALA A 143 14.66 1.60 -9.74
CA ALA A 143 13.45 0.82 -9.56
C ALA A 143 13.71 -0.69 -9.74
N ASP A 144 14.49 -1.07 -10.74
CA ASP A 144 14.87 -2.47 -10.98
C ASP A 144 15.68 -3.03 -9.81
N LEU A 145 16.68 -2.29 -9.33
CA LEU A 145 17.49 -2.68 -8.17
C LEU A 145 16.64 -2.79 -6.91
N SER A 146 15.79 -1.79 -6.65
CA SER A 146 14.90 -1.78 -5.48
C SER A 146 13.92 -2.95 -5.50
N ASN A 147 13.37 -3.27 -6.68
CA ASN A 147 12.47 -4.41 -6.86
C ASN A 147 13.16 -5.73 -6.49
N LEU A 148 14.38 -5.94 -6.97
CA LEU A 148 15.19 -7.12 -6.66
C LEU A 148 15.53 -7.19 -5.16
N VAL A 149 16.03 -6.10 -4.59
CA VAL A 149 16.42 -6.04 -3.16
C VAL A 149 15.21 -6.29 -2.26
N ASN A 150 14.07 -5.64 -2.54
CA ASN A 150 12.84 -5.85 -1.78
C ASN A 150 12.34 -7.30 -1.87
N GLY A 151 12.44 -7.92 -3.05
CA GLY A 151 12.06 -9.32 -3.25
C GLY A 151 12.92 -10.27 -2.41
N ILE A 152 14.25 -10.11 -2.46
CA ILE A 152 15.19 -10.91 -1.67
C ILE A 152 14.94 -10.70 -0.18
N ALA A 153 14.81 -9.44 0.26
CA ALA A 153 14.56 -9.10 1.65
C ALA A 153 13.23 -9.69 2.16
N ALA A 154 12.17 -9.64 1.36
CA ALA A 154 10.87 -10.22 1.71
C ALA A 154 10.95 -11.74 1.91
N VAL A 155 11.64 -12.46 1.02
CA VAL A 155 11.88 -13.90 1.16
C VAL A 155 12.70 -14.20 2.40
N TRP A 156 13.76 -13.43 2.66
CA TRP A 156 14.59 -13.61 3.85
C TRP A 156 13.80 -13.38 5.14
N LEU A 157 13.00 -12.32 5.21
CA LEU A 157 12.14 -12.02 6.37
C LEU A 157 11.10 -13.11 6.61
N ALA A 158 10.45 -13.61 5.55
CA ALA A 158 9.48 -14.69 5.64
C ALA A 158 10.08 -16.03 6.08
N SER A 159 11.39 -16.20 5.89
CA SER A 159 12.11 -17.45 6.15
C SER A 159 12.99 -17.40 7.40
N TYR A 160 12.93 -16.29 8.15
CA TYR A 160 13.86 -16.04 9.27
C TYR A 160 13.89 -17.19 10.29
N ASP A 161 12.76 -17.84 10.56
CA ASP A 161 12.65 -18.98 11.48
C ASP A 161 12.74 -20.35 10.77
N LYS A 162 12.77 -20.39 9.44
CA LYS A 162 12.82 -21.61 8.62
C LYS A 162 13.79 -21.43 7.45
N PRO A 163 15.11 -21.37 7.73
CA PRO A 163 16.11 -21.08 6.70
C PRO A 163 16.09 -22.07 5.52
N ALA A 164 15.62 -23.30 5.73
CA ALA A 164 15.48 -24.31 4.66
C ALA A 164 14.43 -23.92 3.59
N ILE A 165 13.41 -23.13 3.95
CA ILE A 165 12.38 -22.68 3.00
C ILE A 165 12.92 -21.55 2.12
N ALA A 166 13.78 -20.68 2.65
CA ALA A 166 14.39 -19.59 1.88
C ALA A 166 15.23 -20.11 0.72
N LEU A 167 15.99 -21.18 0.94
CA LEU A 167 16.86 -21.79 -0.08
C LEU A 167 16.08 -22.50 -1.19
N SER A 168 14.87 -23.01 -0.92
CA SER A 168 14.03 -23.69 -1.91
C SER A 168 13.23 -22.74 -2.80
N LEU A 169 13.13 -21.44 -2.46
CA LEU A 169 12.40 -20.42 -3.20
C LEU A 169 13.30 -19.55 -4.10
N ILE A 170 14.62 -19.77 -4.05
CA ILE A 170 15.58 -19.11 -4.96
C ILE A 170 15.72 -20.03 -6.18
N PRO A 171 15.32 -19.56 -7.38
CA PRO A 171 15.43 -20.31 -8.62
C PRO A 171 16.87 -20.56 -9.05
#